data_23d7aa3c2d2d856979761c8041c28ae2
#
_entry.id   23d7aa3c2d2d856979761c8041c28ae2
#
_cell.length_a   1.000
_cell.length_b   1.000
_cell.length_c   1.000
_cell.angle_alpha   90.00
_cell.angle_beta   90.00
_cell.angle_gamma   90.00
#
_symmetry.space_group_name_H-M   'P 1'
#
loop_
_entity.id
_entity.type
_entity.pdbx_description
1 polymer ?
#
loop_
_entity_poly.entity_id
_entity_poly.type
_entity_poly.pdbx_seq_one_letter_code
_entity_poly.pdbx_strand_id
1 'polypeptide(L)'
;EERMSVWERARRRGRFLEQILEDKRAELARRRRVLDEGVLRLQARMWPVPIPLRAVFPDPPTSPRPVAALMRAAPFEGLLRPTYDPVGLALALAAGGIAALAVMTDARYYQGRLEHLAAVKQALLRRRLDLPVIRHDFFLDPFQVLEARAFGADAIWISLAMLSPTGLQALLEAASECGLSVLAEVRTEEEVERARAMGMQALIAQRRDWRTFTVDPALPARLRPALPESALVLLAGGIRSPQEVAEAAALGVHGVILEEPLLRASDPAAWLAGLGFRLEVFQRREAG
;
A
#
# COMPACT_ATOMS: atom_id res chain seq x y z
N GLU A 1 -13.82 -5.31 31.21
CA GLU A 1 -12.45 -5.09 30.70
C GLU A 1 -11.63 -6.38 30.56
N GLU A 2 -11.84 -7.40 31.39
CA GLU A 2 -11.07 -8.66 31.36
C GLU A 2 -11.19 -9.50 30.08
N ARG A 3 -12.24 -9.29 29.25
CA ARG A 3 -12.45 -10.04 28.00
C ARG A 3 -11.93 -9.36 26.73
N MET A 4 -11.39 -8.13 26.86
CA MET A 4 -10.90 -7.38 25.69
C MET A 4 -9.46 -7.75 25.36
N SER A 5 -9.15 -7.91 24.06
CA SER A 5 -7.78 -8.09 23.60
C SER A 5 -6.89 -6.89 23.95
N VAL A 6 -5.56 -7.10 23.99
CA VAL A 6 -4.57 -6.02 24.18
C VAL A 6 -4.78 -4.93 23.13
N TRP A 7 -5.07 -5.29 21.89
CA TRP A 7 -5.27 -4.36 20.77
C TRP A 7 -6.55 -3.52 20.92
N GLU A 8 -7.66 -4.12 21.38
CA GLU A 8 -8.89 -3.37 21.66
C GLU A 8 -8.71 -2.36 22.78
N ARG A 9 -7.98 -2.71 23.85
CA ARG A 9 -7.62 -1.79 24.92
C ARG A 9 -6.72 -0.65 24.40
N ALA A 10 -5.72 -0.96 23.58
CA ALA A 10 -4.83 0.04 22.97
C ALA A 10 -5.61 1.00 22.07
N ARG A 11 -6.52 0.49 21.22
CA ARG A 11 -7.39 1.28 20.35
C ARG A 11 -8.27 2.24 21.15
N ARG A 12 -8.95 1.75 22.19
CA ARG A 12 -9.82 2.59 23.04
C ARG A 12 -9.06 3.73 23.73
N ARG A 13 -7.78 3.52 24.04
CA ARG A 13 -6.89 4.53 24.64
C ARG A 13 -6.20 5.42 23.59
N GLY A 14 -6.50 5.26 22.31
CA GLY A 14 -5.83 5.97 21.22
C GLY A 14 -4.34 5.62 21.06
N ARG A 15 -3.91 4.43 21.54
CA ARG A 15 -2.52 3.96 21.58
C ARG A 15 -2.24 2.77 20.69
N PHE A 16 -3.10 2.53 19.72
CA PHE A 16 -2.91 1.37 18.83
C PHE A 16 -1.67 1.53 17.95
N LEU A 17 -1.35 2.76 17.54
CA LEU A 17 -0.13 3.06 16.78
C LEU A 17 1.14 2.66 17.55
N GLU A 18 1.24 3.03 18.83
CA GLU A 18 2.40 2.68 19.67
C GLU A 18 2.56 1.16 19.81
N GLN A 19 1.44 0.45 19.93
CA GLN A 19 1.46 -1.01 19.97
C GLN A 19 1.98 -1.63 18.67
N ILE A 20 1.56 -1.11 17.50
CA ILE A 20 2.08 -1.53 16.21
C ILE A 20 3.59 -1.31 16.14
N LEU A 21 4.07 -0.14 16.53
CA LEU A 21 5.49 0.22 16.49
C LEU A 21 6.35 -0.71 17.38
N GLU A 22 5.88 -1.01 18.58
CA GLU A 22 6.56 -1.92 19.51
C GLU A 22 6.66 -3.34 18.92
N ASP A 23 5.53 -3.88 18.45
CA ASP A 23 5.45 -5.21 17.87
C ASP A 23 6.34 -5.34 16.63
N LYS A 24 6.33 -4.32 15.76
CA LYS A 24 7.14 -4.33 14.53
C LYS A 24 8.63 -4.24 14.83
N ARG A 25 9.06 -3.43 15.79
CA ARG A 25 10.47 -3.38 16.23
C ARG A 25 10.94 -4.75 16.74
N ALA A 26 10.12 -5.43 17.54
CA ALA A 26 10.44 -6.77 18.02
C ALA A 26 10.50 -7.81 16.89
N GLU A 27 9.63 -7.71 15.89
CA GLU A 27 9.66 -8.55 14.69
C GLU A 27 10.96 -8.33 13.90
N LEU A 28 11.31 -7.08 13.60
CA LEU A 28 12.52 -6.72 12.85
C LEU A 28 13.80 -7.19 13.54
N ALA A 29 13.88 -7.06 14.86
CA ALA A 29 15.01 -7.55 15.64
C ALA A 29 15.21 -9.07 15.49
N ARG A 30 14.11 -9.85 15.41
CA ARG A 30 14.18 -11.30 15.14
C ARG A 30 14.59 -11.59 13.70
N ARG A 31 14.01 -10.90 12.73
CA ARG A 31 14.27 -11.13 11.29
C ARG A 31 15.70 -10.84 10.89
N ARG A 32 16.29 -9.76 11.41
CA ARG A 32 17.73 -9.42 11.18
C ARG A 32 18.70 -10.48 11.68
N ARG A 33 18.31 -11.34 12.61
CA ARG A 33 19.16 -12.44 13.10
C ARG A 33 19.20 -13.63 12.15
N VAL A 34 18.19 -13.79 11.29
CA VAL A 34 18.04 -14.97 10.44
C VAL A 34 18.16 -14.68 8.95
N LEU A 35 18.01 -13.42 8.55
CA LEU A 35 18.14 -12.99 7.15
C LEU A 35 19.44 -12.22 6.96
N ASP A 36 20.29 -12.75 6.10
CA ASP A 36 21.56 -12.12 5.70
C ASP A 36 21.31 -11.05 4.64
N GLU A 37 21.79 -9.82 4.88
CA GLU A 37 21.62 -8.70 3.93
C GLU A 37 22.35 -8.93 2.60
N GLY A 38 23.46 -9.65 2.60
CA GLY A 38 24.17 -10.02 1.36
C GLY A 38 23.32 -10.92 0.48
N VAL A 39 22.64 -11.90 1.09
CA VAL A 39 21.67 -12.76 0.38
C VAL A 39 20.52 -11.95 -0.17
N LEU A 40 19.96 -11.04 0.62
CA LEU A 40 18.86 -10.17 0.14
C LEU A 40 19.30 -9.28 -1.03
N ARG A 41 20.52 -8.74 -1.01
CA ARG A 41 21.09 -7.95 -2.13
C ARG A 41 21.25 -8.79 -3.40
N LEU A 42 21.65 -10.05 -3.29
CA LEU A 42 21.71 -10.97 -4.43
C LEU A 42 20.32 -11.26 -4.98
N GLN A 43 19.36 -11.57 -4.12
CA GLN A 43 17.98 -11.81 -4.52
C GLN A 43 17.37 -10.58 -5.20
N ALA A 44 17.62 -9.37 -4.68
CA ALA A 44 17.14 -8.12 -5.25
C ALA A 44 17.58 -7.90 -6.71
N ARG A 45 18.78 -8.39 -7.08
CA ARG A 45 19.32 -8.28 -8.44
C ARG A 45 18.69 -9.28 -9.43
N MET A 46 18.02 -10.31 -8.94
CA MET A 46 17.36 -11.31 -9.79
C MET A 46 16.02 -10.83 -10.37
N TRP A 47 15.45 -9.77 -9.80
CA TRP A 47 14.21 -9.19 -10.28
C TRP A 47 14.44 -8.15 -11.38
N PRO A 48 13.50 -8.00 -12.33
CA PRO A 48 13.56 -6.91 -13.31
C PRO A 48 13.66 -5.53 -12.63
N VAL A 49 14.05 -4.52 -13.39
CA VAL A 49 14.01 -3.13 -12.94
C VAL A 49 12.60 -2.80 -12.42
N PRO A 50 12.46 -2.15 -11.26
CA PRO A 50 11.15 -1.79 -10.73
C PRO A 50 10.35 -0.93 -11.71
N ILE A 51 9.05 -1.19 -11.80
CA ILE A 51 8.13 -0.38 -12.58
C ILE A 51 7.87 0.91 -11.80
N PRO A 52 8.18 2.10 -12.35
CA PRO A 52 7.90 3.35 -11.67
C PRO A 52 6.40 3.51 -11.43
N LEU A 53 5.99 3.77 -10.18
CA LEU A 53 4.57 3.87 -9.84
C LEU A 53 3.86 4.97 -10.66
N ARG A 54 4.54 6.07 -10.93
CA ARG A 54 4.01 7.17 -11.73
C ARG A 54 3.64 6.76 -13.16
N ALA A 55 4.30 5.75 -13.72
CA ALA A 55 4.08 5.32 -15.12
C ALA A 55 2.67 4.76 -15.37
N VAL A 56 1.95 4.35 -14.33
CA VAL A 56 0.61 3.78 -14.46
C VAL A 56 -0.52 4.74 -14.08
N PHE A 57 -0.19 5.99 -13.76
CA PHE A 57 -1.19 7.02 -13.48
C PHE A 57 -1.04 8.19 -14.45
N PRO A 58 -2.10 8.56 -15.20
CA PRO A 58 -2.04 9.71 -16.10
C PRO A 58 -1.90 11.03 -15.33
N ASP A 59 -1.26 12.01 -15.97
CA ASP A 59 -1.08 13.33 -15.41
C ASP A 59 -1.39 14.39 -16.49
N PRO A 60 -2.39 15.25 -16.30
CA PRO A 60 -3.32 15.30 -15.16
C PRO A 60 -4.25 14.07 -15.10
N PRO A 61 -4.81 13.76 -13.92
CA PRO A 61 -5.73 12.63 -13.79
C PRO A 61 -7.05 12.92 -14.53
N THR A 62 -7.45 12.01 -15.43
CA THR A 62 -8.75 12.09 -16.13
C THR A 62 -9.86 11.44 -15.33
N SER A 63 -9.54 10.39 -14.58
CA SER A 63 -10.37 9.74 -13.59
C SER A 63 -9.45 8.94 -12.64
N PRO A 64 -9.84 8.71 -11.38
CA PRO A 64 -9.02 7.93 -10.47
C PRO A 64 -8.91 6.48 -10.96
N ARG A 65 -7.71 5.90 -10.85
CA ARG A 65 -7.47 4.49 -11.20
C ARG A 65 -7.52 3.61 -9.94
N PRO A 66 -8.08 2.41 -10.02
CA PRO A 66 -8.15 1.52 -8.87
C PRO A 66 -6.80 0.88 -8.57
N VAL A 67 -6.45 0.85 -7.28
CA VAL A 67 -5.34 0.07 -6.70
C VAL A 67 -5.93 -0.92 -5.72
N ALA A 68 -5.57 -2.19 -5.77
CA ALA A 68 -6.07 -3.18 -4.82
C ALA A 68 -5.05 -3.46 -3.73
N ALA A 69 -5.47 -3.37 -2.47
CA ALA A 69 -4.70 -3.85 -1.33
C ALA A 69 -5.10 -5.30 -1.01
N LEU A 70 -4.14 -6.22 -1.16
CA LEU A 70 -4.34 -7.64 -0.93
C LEU A 70 -3.90 -8.01 0.49
N MET A 71 -4.85 -8.48 1.31
CA MET A 71 -4.61 -8.89 2.69
C MET A 71 -5.55 -10.04 3.08
N ARG A 72 -5.11 -10.90 3.99
CA ARG A 72 -5.93 -12.03 4.48
C ARG A 72 -6.88 -11.61 5.60
N ALA A 73 -6.40 -10.76 6.48
CA ALA A 73 -7.11 -10.26 7.65
C ALA A 73 -6.83 -8.78 7.84
N ALA A 74 -7.57 -8.11 8.69
CA ALA A 74 -7.30 -6.74 9.12
C ALA A 74 -7.57 -6.58 10.62
N PRO A 75 -6.88 -5.65 11.32
CA PRO A 75 -7.12 -5.37 12.72
C PRO A 75 -8.59 -5.04 12.97
N PHE A 76 -9.18 -5.61 14.02
CA PHE A 76 -10.58 -5.43 14.43
C PHE A 76 -11.65 -5.92 13.45
N GLU A 77 -11.28 -6.14 12.18
CA GLU A 77 -12.15 -6.71 11.14
C GLU A 77 -12.06 -8.24 11.09
N GLY A 78 -10.97 -8.80 11.63
CA GLY A 78 -10.71 -10.22 11.62
C GLY A 78 -10.35 -10.76 10.24
N LEU A 79 -10.74 -12.00 10.01
CA LEU A 79 -10.44 -12.71 8.76
C LEU A 79 -11.32 -12.18 7.61
N LEU A 80 -10.71 -11.63 6.57
CA LEU A 80 -11.42 -11.09 5.39
C LEU A 80 -11.66 -12.19 4.36
N ARG A 81 -10.66 -13.07 4.16
CA ARG A 81 -10.74 -14.20 3.24
C ARG A 81 -10.23 -15.48 3.91
N PRO A 82 -11.11 -16.42 4.27
CA PRO A 82 -10.71 -17.71 4.85
C PRO A 82 -9.75 -18.48 3.93
N THR A 83 -10.10 -18.58 2.64
CA THR A 83 -9.22 -19.11 1.60
C THR A 83 -8.55 -17.93 0.89
N TYR A 84 -7.34 -17.57 1.35
CA TYR A 84 -6.59 -16.47 0.77
C TYR A 84 -5.61 -16.96 -0.30
N ASP A 85 -5.93 -16.68 -1.54
CA ASP A 85 -5.07 -16.88 -2.71
C ASP A 85 -4.68 -15.52 -3.30
N PRO A 86 -3.54 -14.96 -2.90
CA PRO A 86 -3.11 -13.65 -3.39
C PRO A 86 -2.79 -13.65 -4.88
N VAL A 87 -2.35 -14.78 -5.43
CA VAL A 87 -2.02 -14.91 -6.86
C VAL A 87 -3.30 -14.91 -7.70
N GLY A 88 -4.27 -15.76 -7.35
CA GLY A 88 -5.56 -15.80 -8.04
C GLY A 88 -6.29 -14.47 -7.99
N LEU A 89 -6.29 -13.80 -6.82
CA LEU A 89 -6.85 -12.44 -6.66
C LEU A 89 -6.13 -11.42 -7.55
N ALA A 90 -4.81 -11.41 -7.53
CA ALA A 90 -4.01 -10.48 -8.32
C ALA A 90 -4.29 -10.61 -9.82
N LEU A 91 -4.35 -11.84 -10.35
CA LEU A 91 -4.62 -12.10 -11.75
C LEU A 91 -6.06 -11.74 -12.15
N ALA A 92 -7.05 -12.04 -11.31
CA ALA A 92 -8.44 -11.65 -11.56
C ALA A 92 -8.63 -10.14 -11.58
N LEU A 93 -8.02 -9.42 -10.63
CA LEU A 93 -8.08 -7.97 -10.55
C LEU A 93 -7.28 -7.29 -11.68
N ALA A 94 -6.15 -7.87 -12.09
CA ALA A 94 -5.40 -7.40 -13.25
C ALA A 94 -6.24 -7.48 -14.55
N ALA A 95 -6.98 -8.57 -14.73
CA ALA A 95 -7.93 -8.70 -15.84
C ALA A 95 -9.09 -7.69 -15.74
N GLY A 96 -9.46 -7.27 -14.52
CA GLY A 96 -10.46 -6.26 -14.24
C GLY A 96 -9.98 -4.81 -14.38
N GLY A 97 -8.72 -4.56 -14.81
CA GLY A 97 -8.21 -3.21 -15.09
C GLY A 97 -7.65 -2.46 -13.87
N ILE A 98 -7.21 -3.16 -12.82
CA ILE A 98 -6.50 -2.57 -11.68
C ILE A 98 -5.18 -1.92 -12.16
N ALA A 99 -4.82 -0.76 -11.60
CA ALA A 99 -3.61 -0.03 -12.00
C ALA A 99 -2.34 -0.50 -11.27
N ALA A 100 -2.47 -0.92 -10.02
CA ALA A 100 -1.39 -1.44 -9.18
C ALA A 100 -1.94 -2.36 -8.10
N LEU A 101 -1.06 -3.17 -7.51
CA LEU A 101 -1.39 -4.08 -6.42
C LEU A 101 -0.53 -3.75 -5.20
N ALA A 102 -1.16 -3.51 -4.06
CA ALA A 102 -0.48 -3.39 -2.77
C ALA A 102 -0.63 -4.72 -2.02
N VAL A 103 0.48 -5.41 -1.77
CA VAL A 103 0.48 -6.70 -1.07
C VAL A 103 0.91 -6.48 0.37
N MET A 104 0.01 -6.77 1.30
CA MET A 104 0.26 -6.69 2.72
C MET A 104 1.17 -7.82 3.18
N THR A 105 2.28 -7.48 3.81
CA THR A 105 3.28 -8.44 4.29
C THR A 105 3.38 -8.52 5.81
N ASP A 106 2.66 -7.66 6.55
CA ASP A 106 2.59 -7.77 8.02
C ASP A 106 1.91 -9.08 8.45
N ALA A 107 2.62 -9.87 9.25
CA ALA A 107 2.15 -11.18 9.69
C ALA A 107 1.20 -11.08 10.90
N ARG A 108 1.44 -10.14 11.80
CA ARG A 108 0.77 -10.08 13.09
C ARG A 108 -0.66 -9.57 13.02
N TYR A 109 -0.86 -8.48 12.30
CA TYR A 109 -2.16 -7.80 12.22
C TYR A 109 -2.96 -8.18 10.98
N TYR A 110 -2.27 -8.52 9.88
CA TYR A 110 -2.89 -8.76 8.58
C TYR A 110 -2.71 -10.18 8.05
N GLN A 111 -1.96 -11.03 8.75
CA GLN A 111 -1.64 -12.40 8.33
C GLN A 111 -0.97 -12.46 6.95
N GLY A 112 -0.20 -11.42 6.63
CA GLY A 112 0.59 -11.31 5.41
C GLY A 112 1.93 -12.03 5.49
N ARG A 113 2.62 -12.15 4.35
CA ARG A 113 3.96 -12.74 4.23
C ARG A 113 4.70 -12.13 3.07
N LEU A 114 6.04 -12.08 3.14
CA LEU A 114 6.88 -11.66 2.02
C LEU A 114 6.76 -12.58 0.81
N GLU A 115 6.53 -13.88 1.04
CA GLU A 115 6.33 -14.86 -0.03
C GLU A 115 5.08 -14.55 -0.87
N HIS A 116 4.03 -13.94 -0.28
CA HIS A 116 2.86 -13.48 -1.04
C HIS A 116 3.25 -12.41 -2.07
N LEU A 117 4.11 -11.48 -1.68
CA LEU A 117 4.63 -10.43 -2.56
C LEU A 117 5.38 -11.02 -3.76
N ALA A 118 6.33 -11.93 -3.49
CA ALA A 118 7.11 -12.59 -4.53
C ALA A 118 6.23 -13.44 -5.46
N ALA A 119 5.29 -14.21 -4.91
CA ALA A 119 4.38 -15.05 -5.69
C ALA A 119 3.51 -14.23 -6.65
N VAL A 120 2.95 -13.11 -6.17
CA VAL A 120 2.18 -12.17 -6.99
C VAL A 120 3.04 -11.60 -8.11
N LYS A 121 4.23 -11.06 -7.79
CA LYS A 121 5.14 -10.49 -8.81
C LYS A 121 5.53 -11.53 -9.86
N GLN A 122 5.89 -12.74 -9.46
CA GLN A 122 6.23 -13.82 -10.39
C GLN A 122 5.05 -14.19 -11.32
N ALA A 123 3.84 -14.25 -10.76
CA ALA A 123 2.65 -14.58 -11.56
C ALA A 123 2.37 -13.51 -12.61
N LEU A 124 2.49 -12.25 -12.28
CA LEU A 124 2.35 -11.12 -13.23
C LEU A 124 3.41 -11.20 -14.34
N LEU A 125 4.68 -11.43 -13.98
CA LEU A 125 5.77 -11.56 -14.95
C LEU A 125 5.54 -12.75 -15.92
N ARG A 126 5.12 -13.91 -15.41
CA ARG A 126 4.78 -15.08 -16.25
C ARG A 126 3.66 -14.80 -17.24
N ARG A 127 2.72 -13.91 -16.88
CA ARG A 127 1.61 -13.48 -17.72
C ARG A 127 1.92 -12.25 -18.58
N ARG A 128 3.15 -11.70 -18.48
CA ARG A 128 3.59 -10.47 -19.16
C ARG A 128 2.68 -9.29 -18.85
N LEU A 129 2.29 -9.17 -17.59
CA LEU A 129 1.49 -8.05 -17.08
C LEU A 129 2.39 -7.05 -16.39
N ASP A 130 2.51 -5.85 -16.96
CA ASP A 130 3.33 -4.76 -16.44
C ASP A 130 2.56 -3.97 -15.36
N LEU A 131 2.26 -4.62 -14.25
CA LEU A 131 1.60 -4.03 -13.10
C LEU A 131 2.61 -3.82 -11.97
N PRO A 132 2.73 -2.60 -11.42
CA PRO A 132 3.55 -2.39 -10.24
C PRO A 132 2.97 -3.10 -9.02
N VAL A 133 3.86 -3.72 -8.26
CA VAL A 133 3.53 -4.38 -6.99
C VAL A 133 4.16 -3.58 -5.85
N ILE A 134 3.32 -3.10 -4.96
CA ILE A 134 3.66 -2.27 -3.81
C ILE A 134 3.74 -3.16 -2.59
N ARG A 135 4.86 -3.15 -1.86
CA ARG A 135 4.88 -3.76 -0.53
C ARG A 135 4.16 -2.84 0.45
N HIS A 136 3.09 -3.34 1.05
CA HIS A 136 2.39 -2.71 2.15
C HIS A 136 2.79 -3.38 3.47
N ASP A 137 3.38 -2.61 4.38
CA ASP A 137 3.83 -3.06 5.70
C ASP A 137 4.03 -1.83 6.61
N PHE A 138 4.32 -2.05 7.88
CA PHE A 138 4.75 -1.00 8.81
C PHE A 138 6.25 -0.78 8.68
N PHE A 139 6.66 0.12 7.81
CA PHE A 139 8.07 0.41 7.54
C PHE A 139 8.67 1.29 8.63
N LEU A 140 9.73 0.79 9.27
CA LEU A 140 10.48 1.49 10.34
C LEU A 140 11.99 1.50 10.09
N ASP A 141 12.48 0.67 9.17
CA ASP A 141 13.89 0.34 9.05
C ASP A 141 14.28 0.11 7.57
N PRO A 142 15.43 0.65 7.10
CA PRO A 142 15.96 0.40 5.75
C PRO A 142 16.08 -1.08 5.36
N PHE A 143 16.28 -1.96 6.33
CA PHE A 143 16.28 -3.41 6.10
C PHE A 143 14.99 -3.89 5.42
N GLN A 144 13.82 -3.34 5.79
CA GLN A 144 12.54 -3.68 5.16
C GLN A 144 12.49 -3.24 3.70
N VAL A 145 13.18 -2.15 3.34
CA VAL A 145 13.27 -1.68 1.95
C VAL A 145 14.07 -2.67 1.10
N LEU A 146 15.19 -3.14 1.62
CA LEU A 146 15.97 -4.18 0.96
C LEU A 146 15.20 -5.48 0.80
N GLU A 147 14.46 -5.91 1.85
CA GLU A 147 13.54 -7.06 1.76
C GLU A 147 12.47 -6.84 0.68
N ALA A 148 11.85 -5.65 0.62
CA ALA A 148 10.85 -5.34 -0.40
C ALA A 148 11.42 -5.59 -1.80
N ARG A 149 12.62 -5.09 -2.08
CA ARG A 149 13.29 -5.29 -3.36
C ARG A 149 13.68 -6.75 -3.60
N ALA A 150 14.18 -7.44 -2.58
CA ALA A 150 14.56 -8.85 -2.64
C ALA A 150 13.37 -9.78 -2.94
N PHE A 151 12.15 -9.37 -2.58
CA PHE A 151 10.90 -10.10 -2.86
C PHE A 151 10.10 -9.52 -4.03
N GLY A 152 10.71 -8.65 -4.85
CA GLY A 152 10.18 -8.24 -6.16
C GLY A 152 9.23 -7.04 -6.13
N ALA A 153 9.21 -6.25 -5.06
CA ALA A 153 8.45 -5.01 -5.04
C ALA A 153 8.96 -4.00 -6.09
N ASP A 154 8.04 -3.21 -6.62
CA ASP A 154 8.31 -2.03 -7.45
C ASP A 154 8.22 -0.74 -6.64
N ALA A 155 7.47 -0.77 -5.54
CA ALA A 155 7.26 0.35 -4.64
C ALA A 155 7.07 -0.11 -3.20
N ILE A 156 7.19 0.83 -2.27
CA ILE A 156 6.86 0.65 -0.86
C ILE A 156 5.80 1.67 -0.41
N TRP A 157 4.92 1.26 0.48
CA TRP A 157 3.95 2.12 1.14
C TRP A 157 4.38 2.35 2.58
N ILE A 158 4.72 3.60 2.92
CA ILE A 158 5.15 4.03 4.24
C ILE A 158 4.13 4.97 4.88
N SER A 159 4.07 5.02 6.20
CA SER A 159 3.21 5.97 6.93
C SER A 159 4.06 7.02 7.65
N LEU A 160 3.84 8.31 7.36
CA LEU A 160 4.59 9.39 8.00
C LEU A 160 4.28 9.52 9.49
N ALA A 161 3.10 9.07 9.94
CA ALA A 161 2.74 9.02 11.35
C ALA A 161 3.65 8.09 12.19
N MET A 162 4.34 7.14 11.53
CA MET A 162 5.17 6.11 12.17
C MET A 162 6.66 6.45 12.19
N LEU A 163 7.08 7.49 11.50
CA LEU A 163 8.48 7.78 11.21
C LEU A 163 8.95 9.09 11.82
N SER A 164 10.13 9.06 12.44
CA SER A 164 10.89 10.27 12.74
C SER A 164 11.48 10.88 11.46
N PRO A 165 11.88 12.16 11.45
CA PRO A 165 12.56 12.75 10.30
C PRO A 165 13.79 11.98 9.83
N THR A 166 14.63 11.51 10.75
CA THR A 166 15.82 10.70 10.45
C THR A 166 15.46 9.32 9.93
N GLY A 167 14.43 8.67 10.48
CA GLY A 167 13.93 7.38 10.00
C GLY A 167 13.35 7.49 8.59
N LEU A 168 12.60 8.55 8.30
CA LEU A 168 12.08 8.83 6.96
C LEU A 168 13.21 9.00 5.95
N GLN A 169 14.22 9.81 6.27
CA GLN A 169 15.37 10.02 5.40
C GLN A 169 16.09 8.70 5.09
N ALA A 170 16.37 7.87 6.09
CA ALA A 170 17.03 6.59 5.91
C ALA A 170 16.22 5.63 5.01
N LEU A 171 14.89 5.63 5.13
CA LEU A 171 14.04 4.83 4.24
C LEU A 171 14.07 5.35 2.79
N LEU A 172 14.05 6.67 2.58
CA LEU A 172 14.10 7.27 1.25
C LEU A 172 15.45 7.00 0.56
N GLU A 173 16.56 7.09 1.29
CA GLU A 173 17.90 6.74 0.78
C GLU A 173 17.94 5.27 0.35
N ALA A 174 17.49 4.35 1.20
CA ALA A 174 17.44 2.92 0.87
C ALA A 174 16.51 2.62 -0.32
N ALA A 175 15.37 3.31 -0.42
CA ALA A 175 14.46 3.16 -1.55
C ALA A 175 15.10 3.64 -2.86
N SER A 176 15.82 4.76 -2.83
CA SER A 176 16.57 5.28 -3.96
C SER A 176 17.66 4.29 -4.43
N GLU A 177 18.43 3.72 -3.50
CA GLU A 177 19.45 2.68 -3.80
C GLU A 177 18.83 1.44 -4.44
N CYS A 178 17.62 1.07 -4.02
CA CYS A 178 16.87 -0.09 -4.55
C CYS A 178 16.08 0.22 -5.81
N GLY A 179 15.98 1.48 -6.24
CA GLY A 179 15.18 1.93 -7.38
C GLY A 179 13.67 1.83 -7.14
N LEU A 180 13.23 1.80 -5.88
CA LEU A 180 11.82 1.66 -5.52
C LEU A 180 11.10 3.01 -5.47
N SER A 181 9.88 3.07 -6.00
CA SER A 181 8.97 4.19 -5.73
C SER A 181 8.55 4.18 -4.27
N VAL A 182 8.37 5.37 -3.68
CA VAL A 182 7.89 5.51 -2.30
C VAL A 182 6.53 6.20 -2.31
N LEU A 183 5.54 5.53 -1.74
CA LEU A 183 4.18 6.02 -1.57
C LEU A 183 3.98 6.36 -0.09
N ALA A 184 3.84 7.64 0.23
CA ALA A 184 3.78 8.13 1.60
C ALA A 184 2.35 8.43 2.04
N GLU A 185 1.91 7.74 3.07
CA GLU A 185 0.64 7.97 3.72
C GLU A 185 0.71 9.20 4.62
N VAL A 186 -0.24 10.13 4.42
CA VAL A 186 -0.39 11.37 5.16
C VAL A 186 -1.84 11.57 5.63
N ARG A 187 -2.00 12.18 6.82
CA ARG A 187 -3.30 12.51 7.43
C ARG A 187 -3.42 13.96 7.89
N THR A 188 -2.30 14.67 8.02
CA THR A 188 -2.26 16.04 8.52
C THR A 188 -1.50 16.95 7.57
N GLU A 189 -1.78 18.24 7.63
CA GLU A 189 -1.02 19.24 6.85
C GLU A 189 0.47 19.24 7.22
N GLU A 190 0.80 18.99 8.48
CA GLU A 190 2.18 18.85 8.95
C GLU A 190 2.88 17.65 8.28
N GLU A 191 2.20 16.51 8.16
CA GLU A 191 2.76 15.36 7.44
C GLU A 191 2.92 15.64 5.95
N VAL A 192 1.99 16.36 5.33
CA VAL A 192 2.12 16.82 3.92
C VAL A 192 3.33 17.74 3.76
N GLU A 193 3.54 18.70 4.68
CA GLU A 193 4.69 19.59 4.62
C GLU A 193 6.01 18.83 4.83
N ARG A 194 6.04 17.86 5.74
CA ARG A 194 7.21 16.97 5.89
C ARG A 194 7.50 16.18 4.61
N ALA A 195 6.48 15.65 3.95
CA ALA A 195 6.63 14.95 2.67
C ALA A 195 7.19 15.89 1.60
N ARG A 196 6.66 17.11 1.52
CA ARG A 196 7.13 18.14 0.60
C ARG A 196 8.60 18.51 0.84
N ALA A 197 8.97 18.76 2.10
CA ALA A 197 10.34 19.10 2.50
C ALA A 197 11.35 17.99 2.14
N MET A 198 10.90 16.72 2.11
CA MET A 198 11.69 15.56 1.71
C MET A 198 11.61 15.25 0.20
N GLY A 199 10.98 16.12 -0.61
CA GLY A 199 10.88 15.96 -2.06
C GLY A 199 10.02 14.77 -2.52
N MET A 200 9.09 14.30 -1.69
CA MET A 200 8.25 13.15 -2.00
C MET A 200 7.24 13.48 -3.10
N GLN A 201 7.14 12.60 -4.09
CA GLN A 201 6.35 12.80 -5.30
C GLN A 201 5.08 11.94 -5.36
N ALA A 202 4.86 11.05 -4.40
CA ALA A 202 3.68 10.19 -4.37
C ALA A 202 3.12 10.09 -2.94
N LEU A 203 1.87 10.48 -2.77
CA LEU A 203 1.20 10.60 -1.48
C LEU A 203 -0.10 9.80 -1.45
N ILE A 204 -0.46 9.28 -0.27
CA ILE A 204 -1.77 8.72 0.03
C ILE A 204 -2.46 9.62 1.06
N ALA A 205 -3.61 10.19 0.70
CA ALA A 205 -4.51 10.78 1.68
C ALA A 205 -5.25 9.64 2.39
N GLN A 206 -4.81 9.28 3.59
CA GLN A 206 -5.32 8.13 4.35
C GLN A 206 -6.45 8.54 5.27
N ARG A 207 -7.67 8.08 5.03
CA ARG A 207 -8.85 8.38 5.86
C ARG A 207 -8.83 7.67 7.21
N ARG A 208 -8.12 6.50 7.33
CA ARG A 208 -8.04 5.70 8.55
C ARG A 208 -6.99 6.24 9.52
N ASP A 209 -7.35 6.43 10.78
CA ASP A 209 -6.42 6.81 11.86
C ASP A 209 -5.84 5.56 12.54
N TRP A 210 -4.51 5.44 12.53
CA TRP A 210 -3.81 4.30 13.14
C TRP A 210 -3.87 4.26 14.67
N ARG A 211 -4.24 5.37 15.34
CA ARG A 211 -4.40 5.42 16.79
C ARG A 211 -5.72 4.83 17.24
N THR A 212 -6.79 5.18 16.55
CA THR A 212 -8.17 4.82 16.90
C THR A 212 -8.77 3.79 15.96
N PHE A 213 -8.16 3.58 14.80
CA PHE A 213 -8.62 2.76 13.69
C PHE A 213 -9.96 3.23 13.09
N THR A 214 -10.32 4.49 13.31
CA THR A 214 -11.53 5.10 12.74
C THR A 214 -11.25 5.71 11.37
N VAL A 215 -12.30 5.80 10.54
CA VAL A 215 -12.23 6.40 9.20
C VAL A 215 -12.88 7.79 9.22
N ASP A 216 -12.17 8.78 8.69
CA ASP A 216 -12.68 10.14 8.49
C ASP A 216 -12.91 10.41 6.99
N PRO A 217 -14.16 10.35 6.50
CA PRO A 217 -14.47 10.56 5.09
C PRO A 217 -14.16 11.98 4.60
N ALA A 218 -14.18 12.98 5.47
CA ALA A 218 -13.96 14.38 5.10
C ALA A 218 -12.48 14.76 5.01
N LEU A 219 -11.57 13.90 5.48
CA LEU A 219 -10.13 14.20 5.52
C LEU A 219 -9.54 14.56 4.16
N PRO A 220 -9.84 13.86 3.04
CA PRO A 220 -9.23 14.18 1.76
C PRO A 220 -9.56 15.57 1.26
N ALA A 221 -10.81 16.03 1.46
CA ALA A 221 -11.22 17.38 1.08
C ALA A 221 -10.48 18.46 1.92
N ARG A 222 -10.24 18.19 3.21
CA ARG A 222 -9.47 19.09 4.07
C ARG A 222 -8.00 19.15 3.70
N LEU A 223 -7.39 18.01 3.33
CA LEU A 223 -5.98 17.95 2.94
C LEU A 223 -5.72 18.47 1.52
N ARG A 224 -6.72 18.46 0.64
CA ARG A 224 -6.54 18.79 -0.79
C ARG A 224 -5.77 20.11 -1.02
N PRO A 225 -6.05 21.22 -0.29
CA PRO A 225 -5.33 22.48 -0.50
C PRO A 225 -3.84 22.42 -0.15
N ALA A 226 -3.43 21.53 0.76
CA ALA A 226 -2.04 21.36 1.18
C ALA A 226 -1.25 20.41 0.26
N LEU A 227 -1.94 19.49 -0.45
CA LEU A 227 -1.30 18.51 -1.33
C LEU A 227 -0.67 19.18 -2.54
N PRO A 228 0.61 18.88 -2.89
CA PRO A 228 1.27 19.46 -4.06
C PRO A 228 0.54 19.08 -5.37
N GLU A 229 0.35 20.04 -6.26
CA GLU A 229 -0.30 19.78 -7.57
C GLU A 229 0.47 18.79 -8.43
N SER A 230 1.80 18.79 -8.34
CA SER A 230 2.68 17.89 -9.11
C SER A 230 2.78 16.48 -8.52
N ALA A 231 2.27 16.25 -7.31
CA ALA A 231 2.36 14.95 -6.68
C ALA A 231 1.32 13.97 -7.23
N LEU A 232 1.72 12.71 -7.36
CA LEU A 232 0.78 11.59 -7.50
C LEU A 232 0.01 11.45 -6.19
N VAL A 233 -1.30 11.64 -6.21
CA VAL A 233 -2.14 11.53 -5.01
C VAL A 233 -3.10 10.36 -5.15
N LEU A 234 -3.04 9.44 -4.20
CA LEU A 234 -4.00 8.36 -4.05
C LEU A 234 -4.87 8.59 -2.80
N LEU A 235 -6.06 8.02 -2.79
CA LEU A 235 -6.98 8.04 -1.66
C LEU A 235 -7.13 6.64 -1.08
N ALA A 236 -7.02 6.48 0.24
CA ALA A 236 -7.22 5.21 0.94
C ALA A 236 -8.13 5.35 2.17
N GLY A 237 -8.57 4.22 2.71
CA GLY A 237 -9.34 4.15 3.95
C GLY A 237 -10.82 3.84 3.72
N GLY A 238 -11.14 2.60 3.34
CA GLY A 238 -12.48 2.04 3.37
C GLY A 238 -13.44 2.54 2.29
N ILE A 239 -12.96 2.76 1.07
CA ILE A 239 -13.80 3.06 -0.11
C ILE A 239 -14.69 1.86 -0.44
N ARG A 240 -16.00 2.07 -0.63
CA ARG A 240 -16.98 0.99 -0.79
C ARG A 240 -18.09 1.24 -1.81
N SER A 241 -18.17 2.43 -2.40
CA SER A 241 -19.30 2.80 -3.27
C SER A 241 -18.86 3.60 -4.49
N PRO A 242 -19.66 3.55 -5.60
CA PRO A 242 -19.43 4.41 -6.76
C PRO A 242 -19.46 5.91 -6.43
N GLN A 243 -20.28 6.31 -5.45
CA GLN A 243 -20.35 7.69 -4.99
C GLN A 243 -19.00 8.15 -4.41
N GLU A 244 -18.36 7.34 -3.55
CA GLU A 244 -17.05 7.69 -2.98
C GLU A 244 -15.95 7.74 -4.07
N VAL A 245 -16.05 6.92 -5.11
CA VAL A 245 -15.16 7.01 -6.30
C VAL A 245 -15.39 8.31 -7.06
N ALA A 246 -16.64 8.74 -7.23
CA ALA A 246 -16.98 10.01 -7.88
C ALA A 246 -16.51 11.22 -7.04
N GLU A 247 -16.61 11.15 -5.71
CA GLU A 247 -16.09 12.16 -4.80
C GLU A 247 -14.55 12.25 -4.90
N ALA A 248 -13.86 11.12 -4.98
CA ALA A 248 -12.43 11.07 -5.22
C ALA A 248 -12.03 11.70 -6.58
N ALA A 249 -12.81 11.42 -7.61
CA ALA A 249 -12.63 12.04 -8.92
C ALA A 249 -12.79 13.56 -8.88
N ALA A 250 -13.79 14.06 -8.16
CA ALA A 250 -14.02 15.50 -7.98
C ALA A 250 -12.87 16.20 -7.21
N LEU A 251 -12.15 15.48 -6.37
CA LEU A 251 -10.93 15.97 -5.68
C LEU A 251 -9.69 15.98 -6.59
N GLY A 252 -9.76 15.42 -7.80
CA GLY A 252 -8.63 15.34 -8.72
C GLY A 252 -7.52 14.43 -8.25
N VAL A 253 -7.84 13.33 -7.52
CA VAL A 253 -6.85 12.32 -7.16
C VAL A 253 -6.57 11.37 -8.33
N HIS A 254 -5.36 10.83 -8.39
CA HIS A 254 -4.92 9.94 -9.47
C HIS A 254 -5.42 8.50 -9.30
N GLY A 255 -5.67 8.09 -8.07
CA GLY A 255 -6.12 6.73 -7.81
C GLY A 255 -6.82 6.56 -6.46
N VAL A 256 -7.50 5.43 -6.34
CA VAL A 256 -8.22 5.01 -5.15
C VAL A 256 -7.74 3.62 -4.74
N ILE A 257 -7.36 3.46 -3.49
CA ILE A 257 -6.94 2.19 -2.92
C ILE A 257 -8.16 1.48 -2.34
N LEU A 258 -8.41 0.28 -2.82
CA LEU A 258 -9.50 -0.58 -2.42
C LEU A 258 -8.98 -1.64 -1.45
N GLU A 259 -9.57 -1.71 -0.29
CA GLU A 259 -9.12 -2.50 0.86
C GLU A 259 -10.16 -3.56 1.26
N GLU A 260 -10.57 -3.61 2.54
CA GLU A 260 -11.43 -4.64 3.11
C GLU A 260 -12.74 -4.90 2.35
N PRO A 261 -13.49 -3.88 1.85
CA PRO A 261 -14.73 -4.13 1.11
C PRO A 261 -14.52 -4.98 -0.15
N LEU A 262 -13.44 -4.72 -0.91
CA LEU A 262 -13.05 -5.52 -2.08
C LEU A 262 -12.79 -6.98 -1.69
N LEU A 263 -12.08 -7.20 -0.58
CA LEU A 263 -11.66 -8.54 -0.15
C LEU A 263 -12.81 -9.36 0.45
N ARG A 264 -13.83 -8.71 1.01
CA ARG A 264 -15.05 -9.37 1.50
C ARG A 264 -16.03 -9.75 0.39
N ALA A 265 -15.88 -9.17 -0.80
CA ALA A 265 -16.74 -9.50 -1.92
C ALA A 265 -16.57 -10.97 -2.33
N SER A 266 -17.67 -11.65 -2.63
CA SER A 266 -17.63 -13.03 -3.14
C SER A 266 -16.90 -13.13 -4.47
N ASP A 267 -17.11 -12.14 -5.34
CA ASP A 267 -16.37 -11.92 -6.58
C ASP A 267 -15.76 -10.51 -6.57
N PRO A 268 -14.47 -10.38 -6.21
CA PRO A 268 -13.78 -9.10 -6.16
C PRO A 268 -13.69 -8.38 -7.52
N ALA A 269 -13.57 -9.13 -8.62
CA ALA A 269 -13.50 -8.52 -9.96
C ALA A 269 -14.85 -7.92 -10.39
N ALA A 270 -15.94 -8.63 -10.13
CA ALA A 270 -17.30 -8.12 -10.36
C ALA A 270 -17.60 -6.92 -9.46
N TRP A 271 -17.18 -6.96 -8.20
CA TRP A 271 -17.32 -5.85 -7.27
C TRP A 271 -16.57 -4.60 -7.75
N LEU A 272 -15.32 -4.77 -8.20
CA LEU A 272 -14.51 -3.70 -8.80
C LEU A 272 -15.23 -3.07 -10.01
N ALA A 273 -15.75 -3.89 -10.91
CA ALA A 273 -16.49 -3.42 -12.09
C ALA A 273 -17.74 -2.58 -11.71
N GLY A 274 -18.39 -2.92 -10.59
CA GLY A 274 -19.55 -2.19 -10.07
C GLY A 274 -19.25 -0.82 -9.49
N LEU A 275 -17.98 -0.45 -9.25
CA LEU A 275 -17.60 0.85 -8.69
C LEU A 275 -17.56 2.00 -9.71
N GLY A 276 -17.73 1.73 -11.00
CA GLY A 276 -17.82 2.76 -12.03
C GLY A 276 -16.50 3.39 -12.43
N PHE A 277 -15.36 2.73 -12.17
CA PHE A 277 -14.08 3.17 -12.72
C PHE A 277 -14.09 3.13 -14.24
N ARG A 278 -13.45 4.11 -14.88
CA ARG A 278 -13.13 4.04 -16.30
C ARG A 278 -11.89 3.17 -16.45
N LEU A 279 -12.13 1.87 -16.66
CA LEU A 279 -11.07 0.89 -16.74
C LEU A 279 -10.45 0.92 -18.15
N GLU A 280 -9.17 1.32 -18.22
CA GLU A 280 -8.36 1.07 -19.41
C GLU A 280 -7.77 -0.33 -19.26
N VAL A 281 -8.16 -1.25 -20.13
CA VAL A 281 -7.53 -2.58 -20.20
C VAL A 281 -6.07 -2.36 -20.59
N PHE A 282 -5.13 -2.75 -19.75
CA PHE A 282 -3.71 -2.75 -20.09
C PHE A 282 -3.48 -3.62 -21.32
N GLN A 283 -3.27 -3.01 -22.48
CA GLN A 283 -2.85 -3.74 -23.68
C GLN A 283 -1.42 -4.25 -23.43
N ARG A 284 -1.21 -5.52 -23.73
CA ARG A 284 0.12 -6.13 -23.78
C ARG A 284 1.01 -5.24 -24.64
N ARG A 285 2.17 -4.81 -24.14
CA ARG A 285 3.22 -4.33 -25.03
C ARG A 285 3.59 -5.50 -25.91
N GLU A 286 3.26 -5.40 -27.20
CA GLU A 286 3.81 -6.30 -28.21
C GLU A 286 5.34 -6.12 -28.17
N ALA A 287 6.03 -7.28 -28.10
CA ALA A 287 7.48 -7.30 -28.15
C ALA A 287 7.92 -6.80 -29.53
N GLY A 288 8.49 -5.58 -29.56
CA GLY A 288 9.27 -5.12 -30.70
C GLY A 288 10.68 -5.71 -30.66
#